data_93b36de0c8f08acf7b4aca83337a947d
#
_entry.id   93b36de0c8f08acf7b4aca83337a947d
#
_cell.length_a   1.000
_cell.length_b   1.000
_cell.length_c   1.000
_cell.angle_alpha   90.00
_cell.angle_beta   90.00
_cell.angle_gamma   90.00
#
_symmetry.space_group_name_H-M   'P 1'
#
loop_
_entity.id
_entity.type
_entity.pdbx_description
1 polymer ?
#
loop_
_entity_poly.entity_id
_entity_poly.type
_entity_poly.pdbx_seq_one_letter_code
_entity_poly.pdbx_strand_id
1 'polypeptide(L)'
;MQQNPADSARRHGTDSEATDFALECIGLVKTFGGVRAVRGVDLTVPRGTVEALVGQNGAGKSTLIGILTGRITQTTGQLRILGVRPQAGDPRASREAGLVAIYQELTLVPALSAEENVFLGMTPKIAGFVDRPTMRRRHLELCRRLNINIPPRAAAKDLSVADGQLLEIMRALAAEAKIILLDEPTAALSVAERNALLKIIRELRSQGVTMVFISHNLEEVLSVADHVTVLRDGTVAGSGQVAEWTRERLVRTMLGDKAKGLAKQLLGEDDGGGHEAPAAPAIARHSDKPAILEATGVTLEGLISDIDIIVRPGEVVGLGGVAGSGRSTLMRCLAGAEPSSQGTMRVDGKAVSWPRAVDTALRNGIALIPEDRKNHGLVLRMRAMDNIAMANFGRVSRWGWLSDRHMRDYEAQFVGDFGFDPARLGAPAETLSGGNQQKLLLARWRYETPRVILADEPTRGVDVGAKEEILQSLRRFADNGVGVVIASSELEDVSMIADRVLVLAEGFLAKELVRGSRPVPVHEILSFAFATSPDEVAGQRSA
;
A
#
# COMPACT_ATOMS: atom_id res chain seq x y z
N MET A 1 -79.89 4.61 4.84
CA MET A 1 -79.65 4.41 3.41
C MET A 1 -78.24 4.83 3.09
N GLN A 2 -77.52 3.95 2.43
CA GLN A 2 -76.18 4.04 1.85
C GLN A 2 -75.00 4.13 2.85
N GLN A 3 -74.44 2.96 3.06
CA GLN A 3 -73.09 2.67 3.61
C GLN A 3 -72.06 3.05 2.60
N ASN A 4 -70.96 3.65 3.05
CA ASN A 4 -69.78 3.90 2.27
C ASN A 4 -68.66 2.93 2.71
N PRO A 5 -68.16 2.02 1.83
CA PRO A 5 -67.11 1.09 2.18
C PRO A 5 -65.78 1.62 1.71
N ALA A 6 -64.96 2.19 2.59
CA ALA A 6 -63.58 2.49 2.30
C ALA A 6 -62.72 2.48 3.57
N ASP A 7 -62.55 1.27 4.12
CA ASP A 7 -61.48 1.04 5.10
C ASP A 7 -60.93 -0.38 4.90
N SER A 8 -60.03 -0.48 3.92
CA SER A 8 -59.35 -1.74 3.68
C SER A 8 -57.86 -1.47 3.39
N ALA A 9 -57.06 -1.91 4.32
CA ALA A 9 -55.73 -2.42 4.10
C ALA A 9 -54.60 -1.47 3.69
N ARG A 10 -54.02 -0.80 4.67
CA ARG A 10 -52.55 -0.60 4.68
C ARG A 10 -51.91 -1.88 5.23
N ARG A 11 -51.76 -2.90 4.38
CA ARG A 11 -50.83 -4.01 4.65
C ARG A 11 -49.43 -3.51 4.30
N HIS A 12 -48.64 -3.24 5.34
CA HIS A 12 -47.19 -3.21 5.23
C HIS A 12 -46.76 -4.65 4.94
N GLY A 13 -46.47 -4.94 3.69
CA GLY A 13 -45.82 -6.18 3.28
C GLY A 13 -44.37 -6.14 3.83
N THR A 14 -44.16 -6.85 4.92
CA THR A 14 -42.82 -7.29 5.30
C THR A 14 -42.46 -8.47 4.42
N ASP A 15 -41.90 -8.20 3.23
CA ASP A 15 -41.18 -9.23 2.46
C ASP A 15 -39.86 -9.53 3.17
N SER A 16 -39.95 -10.33 4.22
CA SER A 16 -38.83 -11.04 4.82
C SER A 16 -38.70 -12.37 4.09
N GLU A 17 -38.34 -12.36 2.83
CA GLU A 17 -37.67 -13.52 2.25
C GLU A 17 -36.33 -13.63 2.93
N ALA A 18 -36.10 -14.72 3.66
CA ALA A 18 -34.80 -15.07 4.23
C ALA A 18 -33.85 -15.31 3.06
N THR A 19 -33.16 -14.27 2.60
CA THR A 19 -32.16 -14.40 1.56
C THR A 19 -30.95 -15.14 2.12
N ASP A 20 -30.45 -16.15 1.42
CA ASP A 20 -29.22 -16.89 1.77
C ASP A 20 -27.97 -15.98 1.70
N PHE A 21 -28.15 -14.74 1.24
CA PHE A 21 -27.09 -13.77 1.06
C PHE A 21 -27.00 -12.79 2.24
N ALA A 22 -25.76 -12.52 2.66
CA ALA A 22 -25.45 -11.46 3.63
C ALA A 22 -25.43 -10.09 2.96
N LEU A 23 -24.94 -10.01 1.71
CA LEU A 23 -24.81 -8.78 0.95
C LEU A 23 -25.32 -8.99 -0.48
N GLU A 24 -26.13 -8.07 -0.98
CA GLU A 24 -26.61 -8.06 -2.36
C GLU A 24 -26.49 -6.66 -2.95
N CYS A 25 -25.77 -6.56 -4.03
CA CYS A 25 -25.66 -5.37 -4.87
C CYS A 25 -26.29 -5.68 -6.22
N ILE A 26 -27.22 -4.85 -6.67
CA ILE A 26 -27.93 -5.05 -7.93
C ILE A 26 -27.79 -3.79 -8.77
N GLY A 27 -27.07 -3.89 -9.88
CA GLY A 27 -26.89 -2.83 -10.86
C GLY A 27 -26.30 -1.54 -10.26
N LEU A 28 -25.38 -1.63 -9.29
CA LEU A 28 -24.83 -0.46 -8.63
C LEU A 28 -24.03 0.42 -9.61
N VAL A 29 -24.40 1.70 -9.67
CA VAL A 29 -23.69 2.72 -10.47
C VAL A 29 -23.30 3.90 -9.58
N LYS A 30 -22.08 4.40 -9.78
CA LYS A 30 -21.64 5.67 -9.22
C LYS A 30 -20.91 6.51 -10.25
N THR A 31 -21.36 7.75 -10.39
CA THR A 31 -20.73 8.75 -11.27
C THR A 31 -20.26 9.94 -10.44
N PHE A 32 -19.05 10.42 -10.70
CA PHE A 32 -18.46 11.62 -10.12
C PHE A 32 -18.04 12.54 -11.27
N GLY A 33 -18.60 13.75 -11.35
CA GLY A 33 -18.16 14.76 -12.33
C GLY A 33 -18.07 14.24 -13.78
N GLY A 34 -18.98 13.34 -14.21
CA GLY A 34 -18.97 12.73 -15.54
C GLY A 34 -18.20 11.42 -15.66
N VAL A 35 -17.34 11.05 -14.69
CA VAL A 35 -16.62 9.79 -14.68
C VAL A 35 -17.44 8.73 -13.95
N ARG A 36 -17.74 7.61 -14.62
CA ARG A 36 -18.42 6.47 -14.01
C ARG A 36 -17.39 5.59 -13.31
N ALA A 37 -17.27 5.71 -11.98
CA ALA A 37 -16.37 4.91 -11.15
C ALA A 37 -16.90 3.49 -10.87
N VAL A 38 -18.23 3.31 -10.83
CA VAL A 38 -18.91 2.00 -10.75
C VAL A 38 -19.98 1.99 -11.83
N ARG A 39 -20.04 0.90 -12.62
CA ARG A 39 -20.78 0.84 -13.90
C ARG A 39 -21.72 -0.37 -13.96
N GLY A 40 -22.65 -0.47 -13.00
CA GLY A 40 -23.61 -1.59 -12.97
C GLY A 40 -23.01 -2.85 -12.33
N VAL A 41 -22.49 -2.70 -11.12
CA VAL A 41 -21.92 -3.84 -10.37
C VAL A 41 -23.03 -4.65 -9.73
N ASP A 42 -23.04 -5.94 -10.03
CA ASP A 42 -23.80 -6.98 -9.34
C ASP A 42 -22.82 -7.78 -8.47
N LEU A 43 -23.13 -7.91 -7.17
CA LEU A 43 -22.33 -8.66 -6.20
C LEU A 43 -23.25 -9.31 -5.18
N THR A 44 -23.08 -10.62 -4.96
CA THR A 44 -23.79 -11.38 -3.93
C THR A 44 -22.79 -12.09 -3.04
N VAL A 45 -22.91 -11.93 -1.73
CA VAL A 45 -22.04 -12.56 -0.74
C VAL A 45 -22.89 -13.50 0.12
N PRO A 46 -22.65 -14.83 0.09
CA PRO A 46 -23.34 -15.78 0.93
C PRO A 46 -23.03 -15.56 2.42
N ARG A 47 -23.94 -15.94 3.30
CA ARG A 47 -23.73 -15.84 4.75
C ARG A 47 -22.61 -16.77 5.23
N GLY A 48 -21.76 -16.30 6.14
CA GLY A 48 -20.70 -17.10 6.75
C GLY A 48 -19.53 -17.42 5.81
N THR A 49 -19.41 -16.69 4.70
CA THR A 49 -18.31 -16.86 3.73
C THR A 49 -17.38 -15.67 3.71
N VAL A 50 -16.20 -15.87 3.13
CA VAL A 50 -15.24 -14.81 2.80
C VAL A 50 -15.30 -14.54 1.31
N GLU A 51 -15.82 -13.39 0.93
CA GLU A 51 -15.79 -12.87 -0.44
C GLU A 51 -14.56 -12.03 -0.65
N ALA A 52 -13.65 -12.42 -1.53
CA ALA A 52 -12.52 -11.58 -1.90
C ALA A 52 -12.89 -10.65 -3.04
N LEU A 53 -12.68 -9.35 -2.83
CA LEU A 53 -12.84 -8.32 -3.84
C LEU A 53 -11.48 -7.87 -4.34
N VAL A 54 -11.10 -8.27 -5.53
CA VAL A 54 -9.81 -7.98 -6.15
C VAL A 54 -9.96 -7.07 -7.37
N GLY A 55 -8.89 -6.38 -7.76
CA GLY A 55 -8.89 -5.49 -8.91
C GLY A 55 -7.75 -4.49 -8.81
N GLN A 56 -7.38 -3.90 -9.96
CA GLN A 56 -6.36 -2.85 -10.00
C GLN A 56 -6.79 -1.59 -9.22
N ASN A 57 -5.82 -0.72 -8.92
CA ASN A 57 -6.14 0.61 -8.41
C ASN A 57 -6.93 1.37 -9.49
N GLY A 58 -8.00 2.07 -9.07
CA GLY A 58 -8.94 2.68 -10.02
C GLY A 58 -10.03 1.76 -10.58
N ALA A 59 -10.01 0.45 -10.28
CA ALA A 59 -11.06 -0.49 -10.72
C ALA A 59 -12.46 -0.24 -10.12
N GLY A 60 -12.58 0.69 -9.16
CA GLY A 60 -13.84 1.02 -8.50
C GLY A 60 -14.01 0.42 -7.11
N LYS A 61 -13.03 -0.34 -6.58
CA LYS A 61 -13.10 -0.99 -5.25
C LYS A 61 -13.46 -0.01 -4.13
N SER A 62 -12.66 1.05 -3.94
CA SER A 62 -12.88 2.04 -2.86
C SER A 62 -14.21 2.77 -3.00
N THR A 63 -14.69 2.97 -4.24
CA THR A 63 -16.03 3.53 -4.48
C THR A 63 -17.13 2.55 -4.08
N LEU A 64 -16.99 1.27 -4.44
CA LEU A 64 -17.92 0.22 -4.03
C LEU A 64 -17.94 0.08 -2.50
N ILE A 65 -16.78 0.01 -1.84
CA ILE A 65 -16.64 0.02 -0.38
C ILE A 65 -17.38 1.23 0.23
N GLY A 66 -17.17 2.43 -0.34
CA GLY A 66 -17.84 3.63 0.11
C GLY A 66 -19.37 3.56 -0.01
N ILE A 67 -19.90 2.88 -1.02
CA ILE A 67 -21.34 2.63 -1.17
C ILE A 67 -21.83 1.63 -0.12
N LEU A 68 -21.13 0.49 0.05
CA LEU A 68 -21.48 -0.55 1.01
C LEU A 68 -21.51 -0.02 2.45
N THR A 69 -20.56 0.85 2.78
CA THR A 69 -20.44 1.46 4.11
C THR A 69 -21.32 2.70 4.31
N GLY A 70 -22.09 3.11 3.29
CA GLY A 70 -22.91 4.31 3.33
C GLY A 70 -22.15 5.63 3.31
N ARG A 71 -20.83 5.63 3.06
CA ARG A 71 -20.04 6.87 2.91
C ARG A 71 -20.27 7.57 1.58
N ILE A 72 -20.67 6.82 0.57
CA ILE A 72 -20.93 7.28 -0.79
C ILE A 72 -22.35 6.86 -1.17
N THR A 73 -23.17 7.83 -1.60
CA THR A 73 -24.47 7.56 -2.18
C THR A 73 -24.30 7.06 -3.61
N GLN A 74 -24.85 5.89 -3.94
CA GLN A 74 -24.91 5.40 -5.33
C GLN A 74 -25.75 6.34 -6.22
N THR A 75 -25.43 6.37 -7.50
CA THR A 75 -26.24 7.13 -8.49
C THR A 75 -27.51 6.34 -8.87
N THR A 76 -27.37 5.04 -9.12
CA THR A 76 -28.48 4.08 -9.36
C THR A 76 -28.11 2.72 -8.81
N GLY A 77 -29.09 1.78 -8.83
CA GLY A 77 -28.93 0.43 -8.31
C GLY A 77 -29.42 0.29 -6.88
N GLN A 78 -29.33 -0.94 -6.37
CA GLN A 78 -29.85 -1.29 -5.04
C GLN A 78 -28.79 -2.03 -4.23
N LEU A 79 -28.75 -1.71 -2.92
CA LEU A 79 -27.95 -2.40 -1.92
C LEU A 79 -28.88 -3.01 -0.88
N ARG A 80 -28.66 -4.30 -0.55
CA ARG A 80 -29.27 -4.97 0.61
C ARG A 80 -28.17 -5.54 1.49
N ILE A 81 -28.30 -5.34 2.79
CA ILE A 81 -27.46 -5.89 3.84
C ILE A 81 -28.35 -6.75 4.73
N LEU A 82 -28.12 -8.06 4.78
CA LEU A 82 -28.94 -9.04 5.50
C LEU A 82 -30.43 -8.94 5.15
N GLY A 83 -30.76 -8.64 3.88
CA GLY A 83 -32.13 -8.44 3.40
C GLY A 83 -32.69 -7.03 3.61
N VAL A 84 -32.04 -6.18 4.43
CA VAL A 84 -32.47 -4.81 4.71
C VAL A 84 -31.87 -3.86 3.67
N ARG A 85 -32.65 -2.87 3.21
CA ARG A 85 -32.15 -1.77 2.37
C ARG A 85 -31.75 -0.60 3.28
N PRO A 86 -30.44 -0.37 3.50
CA PRO A 86 -29.99 0.78 4.29
C PRO A 86 -30.27 2.08 3.54
N GLN A 87 -30.43 3.16 4.29
CA GLN A 87 -30.51 4.50 3.69
C GLN A 87 -29.21 4.82 2.97
N ALA A 88 -29.32 5.17 1.68
CA ALA A 88 -28.15 5.47 0.87
C ALA A 88 -27.41 6.72 1.36
N GLY A 89 -26.09 6.62 1.51
CA GLY A 89 -25.27 7.73 1.99
C GLY A 89 -25.30 7.91 3.51
N ASP A 90 -25.84 6.93 4.27
CA ASP A 90 -25.85 6.95 5.72
C ASP A 90 -25.02 5.80 6.32
N PRO A 91 -23.81 6.09 6.87
CA PRO A 91 -22.97 5.07 7.50
C PRO A 91 -23.59 4.42 8.75
N ARG A 92 -24.51 5.10 9.43
CA ARG A 92 -25.22 4.54 10.59
C ARG A 92 -26.18 3.46 10.15
N ALA A 93 -26.95 3.72 9.09
CA ALA A 93 -27.89 2.75 8.53
C ALA A 93 -27.16 1.46 8.06
N SER A 94 -25.99 1.56 7.43
CA SER A 94 -25.19 0.38 7.06
C SER A 94 -24.71 -0.40 8.29
N ARG A 95 -24.30 0.29 9.34
CA ARG A 95 -23.86 -0.32 10.61
C ARG A 95 -25.03 -0.99 11.34
N GLU A 96 -26.17 -0.34 11.43
CA GLU A 96 -27.38 -0.86 12.05
C GLU A 96 -27.91 -2.08 11.29
N ALA A 97 -27.71 -2.13 9.97
CA ALA A 97 -27.97 -3.31 9.15
C ALA A 97 -26.94 -4.44 9.36
N GLY A 98 -25.89 -4.23 10.16
CA GLY A 98 -24.91 -5.26 10.57
C GLY A 98 -23.58 -5.26 9.81
N LEU A 99 -23.29 -4.25 8.97
CA LEU A 99 -22.01 -4.13 8.24
C LEU A 99 -21.07 -3.16 8.94
N VAL A 100 -19.86 -3.62 9.28
CA VAL A 100 -18.77 -2.79 9.85
C VAL A 100 -17.56 -2.90 8.93
N ALA A 101 -16.93 -1.77 8.63
CA ALA A 101 -15.71 -1.74 7.84
C ALA A 101 -14.49 -1.44 8.69
N ILE A 102 -13.41 -2.12 8.38
CA ILE A 102 -12.04 -1.91 8.86
C ILE A 102 -11.24 -1.40 7.67
N TYR A 103 -10.72 -0.18 7.77
CA TYR A 103 -10.05 0.51 6.68
C TYR A 103 -8.54 0.28 6.71
N GLN A 104 -7.88 0.53 5.59
CA GLN A 104 -6.43 0.44 5.45
C GLN A 104 -5.68 1.34 6.44
N GLU A 105 -6.16 2.57 6.67
CA GLU A 105 -5.63 3.45 7.71
C GLU A 105 -6.40 3.19 9.02
N LEU A 106 -5.67 2.89 10.10
CA LEU A 106 -6.28 2.66 11.42
C LEU A 106 -7.06 3.88 11.91
N THR A 107 -8.27 3.64 12.39
CA THR A 107 -9.17 4.71 12.90
C THR A 107 -9.15 4.80 14.41
N LEU A 108 -8.11 4.28 15.06
CA LEU A 108 -7.93 4.32 16.51
C LEU A 108 -7.67 5.74 17.00
N VAL A 109 -8.16 6.06 18.18
CA VAL A 109 -7.84 7.31 18.87
C VAL A 109 -6.57 7.09 19.70
N PRO A 110 -5.42 7.70 19.34
CA PRO A 110 -4.12 7.37 19.93
C PRO A 110 -4.04 7.62 21.44
N ALA A 111 -4.78 8.61 21.94
CA ALA A 111 -4.81 9.00 23.35
C ALA A 111 -5.67 8.09 24.24
N LEU A 112 -6.53 7.26 23.66
CA LEU A 112 -7.39 6.33 24.40
C LEU A 112 -6.68 4.99 24.61
N SER A 113 -7.10 4.27 25.66
CA SER A 113 -6.66 2.90 25.91
C SER A 113 -7.26 1.92 24.90
N ALA A 114 -6.71 0.70 24.84
CA ALA A 114 -7.20 -0.39 24.00
C ALA A 114 -8.69 -0.70 24.28
N GLU A 115 -9.06 -0.85 25.56
CA GLU A 115 -10.47 -1.11 25.95
C GLU A 115 -11.39 0.05 25.55
N GLU A 116 -10.96 1.32 25.67
CA GLU A 116 -11.75 2.48 25.27
C GLU A 116 -11.90 2.58 23.75
N ASN A 117 -10.89 2.22 22.97
CA ASN A 117 -10.98 2.16 21.52
C ASN A 117 -11.94 1.07 21.03
N VAL A 118 -11.90 -0.12 21.63
CA VAL A 118 -12.81 -1.23 21.26
C VAL A 118 -14.27 -0.84 21.47
N PHE A 119 -14.59 -0.16 22.58
CA PHE A 119 -15.96 0.22 22.93
C PHE A 119 -16.33 1.66 22.58
N LEU A 120 -15.56 2.31 21.71
CA LEU A 120 -15.82 3.69 21.28
C LEU A 120 -17.20 3.79 20.61
N GLY A 121 -18.06 4.67 21.14
CA GLY A 121 -19.45 4.84 20.68
C GLY A 121 -20.45 3.82 21.22
N MET A 122 -19.99 2.74 21.92
CA MET A 122 -20.83 1.72 22.54
C MET A 122 -20.39 1.38 23.98
N THR A 123 -19.79 2.35 24.65
CA THR A 123 -19.23 2.21 26.00
C THR A 123 -20.31 1.74 26.99
N PRO A 124 -20.10 0.62 27.73
CA PRO A 124 -21.01 0.16 28.76
C PRO A 124 -21.21 1.23 29.83
N LYS A 125 -22.47 1.45 30.27
CA LYS A 125 -22.82 2.46 31.25
C LYS A 125 -23.74 1.88 32.34
N ILE A 126 -23.53 2.31 33.60
CA ILE A 126 -24.41 2.06 34.73
C ILE A 126 -24.80 3.43 35.31
N ALA A 127 -26.08 3.73 35.40
CA ALA A 127 -26.61 5.00 35.90
C ALA A 127 -25.97 6.26 35.23
N GLY A 128 -25.63 6.17 33.93
CA GLY A 128 -25.02 7.27 33.17
C GLY A 128 -23.48 7.33 33.25
N PHE A 129 -22.85 6.59 34.15
CA PHE A 129 -21.39 6.50 34.28
C PHE A 129 -20.82 5.31 33.54
N VAL A 130 -19.56 5.43 33.05
CA VAL A 130 -18.84 4.36 32.34
C VAL A 130 -18.61 3.16 33.29
N ASP A 131 -19.09 1.99 32.87
CA ASP A 131 -18.85 0.72 33.59
C ASP A 131 -17.52 0.10 33.12
N ARG A 132 -16.41 0.58 33.72
CA ARG A 132 -15.05 0.09 33.42
C ARG A 132 -14.86 -1.40 33.73
N PRO A 133 -15.39 -1.99 34.80
CA PRO A 133 -15.29 -3.42 35.06
C PRO A 133 -15.89 -4.27 33.96
N THR A 134 -17.11 -3.95 33.49
CA THR A 134 -17.77 -4.66 32.40
C THR A 134 -17.02 -4.46 31.08
N MET A 135 -16.54 -3.24 30.78
CA MET A 135 -15.75 -2.94 29.59
C MET A 135 -14.50 -3.80 29.55
N ARG A 136 -13.75 -3.89 30.65
CA ARG A 136 -12.55 -4.72 30.76
C ARG A 136 -12.83 -6.21 30.62
N ARG A 137 -13.88 -6.73 31.27
CA ARG A 137 -14.28 -8.13 31.17
C ARG A 137 -14.56 -8.49 29.69
N ARG A 138 -15.36 -7.68 28.99
CA ARG A 138 -15.68 -7.89 27.57
C ARG A 138 -14.45 -7.79 26.67
N HIS A 139 -13.53 -6.87 26.94
CA HIS A 139 -12.25 -6.78 26.23
C HIS A 139 -11.46 -8.08 26.34
N LEU A 140 -11.30 -8.61 27.56
CA LEU A 140 -10.60 -9.86 27.81
C LEU A 140 -11.31 -11.09 27.20
N GLU A 141 -12.65 -11.06 27.10
CA GLU A 141 -13.43 -12.09 26.39
C GLU A 141 -13.15 -12.08 24.90
N LEU A 142 -13.06 -10.90 24.28
CA LEU A 142 -12.67 -10.75 22.87
C LEU A 142 -11.22 -11.20 22.64
N CYS A 143 -10.30 -10.84 23.51
CA CYS A 143 -8.91 -11.33 23.43
C CYS A 143 -8.86 -12.87 23.46
N ARG A 144 -9.60 -13.51 24.37
CA ARG A 144 -9.68 -14.98 24.43
C ARG A 144 -10.32 -15.58 23.18
N ARG A 145 -11.37 -14.97 22.65
CA ARG A 145 -12.06 -15.41 21.43
C ARG A 145 -11.14 -15.39 20.22
N LEU A 146 -10.24 -14.40 20.12
CA LEU A 146 -9.29 -14.24 19.02
C LEU A 146 -7.92 -14.90 19.30
N ASN A 147 -7.75 -15.47 20.49
CA ASN A 147 -6.48 -16.04 20.97
C ASN A 147 -5.30 -15.04 20.88
N ILE A 148 -5.54 -13.80 21.33
CA ILE A 148 -4.57 -12.69 21.35
C ILE A 148 -4.40 -12.14 22.77
N ASN A 149 -3.35 -11.36 22.99
CA ASN A 149 -3.08 -10.74 24.29
C ASN A 149 -2.79 -9.23 24.12
N ILE A 150 -3.84 -8.41 24.14
CA ILE A 150 -3.71 -6.95 24.15
C ILE A 150 -4.14 -6.44 25.51
N PRO A 151 -3.22 -5.80 26.30
CA PRO A 151 -3.57 -5.28 27.62
C PRO A 151 -4.67 -4.22 27.51
N PRO A 152 -5.77 -4.32 28.29
CA PRO A 152 -6.91 -3.40 28.19
C PRO A 152 -6.55 -1.91 28.36
N ARG A 153 -5.54 -1.62 29.19
CA ARG A 153 -5.09 -0.26 29.51
C ARG A 153 -3.93 0.24 28.66
N ALA A 154 -3.40 -0.56 27.72
CA ALA A 154 -2.37 -0.10 26.81
C ALA A 154 -2.88 1.10 26.02
N ALA A 155 -2.09 2.17 25.91
CA ALA A 155 -2.47 3.31 25.09
C ALA A 155 -2.35 2.93 23.61
N ALA A 156 -3.35 3.29 22.80
CA ALA A 156 -3.37 2.88 21.39
C ALA A 156 -2.15 3.36 20.59
N LYS A 157 -1.56 4.50 20.96
CA LYS A 157 -0.34 5.03 20.35
C LYS A 157 0.91 4.17 20.56
N ASP A 158 0.91 3.32 21.58
CA ASP A 158 2.06 2.47 21.97
C ASP A 158 1.89 1.03 21.45
N LEU A 159 0.78 0.73 20.76
CA LEU A 159 0.54 -0.57 20.15
C LEU A 159 1.26 -0.70 18.81
N SER A 160 1.64 -1.94 18.46
CA SER A 160 2.12 -2.25 17.12
C SER A 160 0.99 -2.05 16.09
N VAL A 161 1.35 -1.92 14.81
CA VAL A 161 0.36 -1.84 13.72
C VAL A 161 -0.53 -3.08 13.69
N ALA A 162 0.07 -4.26 13.96
CA ALA A 162 -0.65 -5.52 14.04
C ALA A 162 -1.68 -5.53 15.18
N ASP A 163 -1.28 -5.10 16.39
CA ASP A 163 -2.21 -5.00 17.53
C ASP A 163 -3.32 -3.98 17.26
N GLY A 164 -2.97 -2.86 16.59
CA GLY A 164 -3.94 -1.86 16.15
C GLY A 164 -4.99 -2.46 15.20
N GLN A 165 -4.57 -3.29 14.25
CA GLN A 165 -5.46 -3.99 13.32
C GLN A 165 -6.38 -4.97 14.04
N LEU A 166 -5.83 -5.72 15.00
CA LEU A 166 -6.62 -6.63 15.84
C LEU A 166 -7.63 -5.87 16.73
N LEU A 167 -7.27 -4.69 17.20
CA LEU A 167 -8.17 -3.83 17.97
C LEU A 167 -9.38 -3.36 17.15
N GLU A 168 -9.18 -3.06 15.86
CA GLU A 168 -10.25 -2.74 14.90
C GLU A 168 -11.20 -3.94 14.71
N ILE A 169 -10.67 -5.16 14.61
CA ILE A 169 -11.46 -6.40 14.52
C ILE A 169 -12.25 -6.60 15.82
N MET A 170 -11.61 -6.41 16.99
CA MET A 170 -12.29 -6.49 18.28
C MET A 170 -13.44 -5.48 18.37
N ARG A 171 -13.26 -4.26 17.85
CA ARG A 171 -14.31 -3.23 17.81
C ARG A 171 -15.48 -3.66 16.92
N ALA A 172 -15.22 -4.27 15.77
CA ALA A 172 -16.27 -4.79 14.90
C ALA A 172 -17.06 -5.92 15.59
N LEU A 173 -16.36 -6.83 16.28
CA LEU A 173 -16.99 -7.92 17.04
C LEU A 173 -17.77 -7.40 18.25
N ALA A 174 -17.27 -6.37 18.97
CA ALA A 174 -17.96 -5.73 20.08
C ALA A 174 -19.24 -5.04 19.62
N ALA A 175 -19.29 -4.56 18.37
CA ALA A 175 -20.48 -4.01 17.72
C ALA A 175 -21.43 -5.10 17.18
N GLU A 176 -21.15 -6.38 17.44
CA GLU A 176 -21.94 -7.53 16.96
C GLU A 176 -22.10 -7.55 15.42
N ALA A 177 -21.07 -7.08 14.71
CA ALA A 177 -21.06 -7.08 13.26
C ALA A 177 -21.34 -8.48 12.70
N LYS A 178 -22.24 -8.56 11.73
CA LYS A 178 -22.56 -9.79 10.97
C LYS A 178 -21.77 -9.88 9.69
N ILE A 179 -21.37 -8.72 9.16
CA ILE A 179 -20.52 -8.58 7.98
C ILE A 179 -19.35 -7.66 8.35
N ILE A 180 -18.13 -8.12 8.17
CA ILE A 180 -16.92 -7.34 8.36
C ILE A 180 -16.27 -7.12 6.99
N LEU A 181 -16.13 -5.86 6.60
CA LEU A 181 -15.38 -5.47 5.43
C LEU A 181 -13.94 -5.15 5.85
N LEU A 182 -12.98 -5.82 5.24
CA LEU A 182 -11.54 -5.70 5.54
C LEU A 182 -10.85 -5.08 4.31
N ASP A 183 -10.45 -3.82 4.40
CA ASP A 183 -9.82 -3.08 3.30
C ASP A 183 -8.29 -3.07 3.49
N GLU A 184 -7.60 -3.93 2.74
CA GLU A 184 -6.14 -4.15 2.79
C GLU A 184 -5.57 -4.37 4.21
N PRO A 185 -6.13 -5.28 5.02
CA PRO A 185 -5.79 -5.39 6.43
C PRO A 185 -4.36 -5.87 6.70
N THR A 186 -3.65 -6.36 5.68
CA THR A 186 -2.30 -6.95 5.77
C THR A 186 -1.20 -6.04 5.22
N ALA A 187 -1.53 -4.89 4.62
CA ALA A 187 -0.60 -4.07 3.85
C ALA A 187 0.64 -3.57 4.62
N ALA A 188 0.52 -3.40 5.95
CA ALA A 188 1.59 -2.88 6.81
C ALA A 188 2.14 -3.92 7.79
N LEU A 189 1.83 -5.22 7.59
CA LEU A 189 2.19 -6.30 8.50
C LEU A 189 3.40 -7.09 7.99
N SER A 190 4.24 -7.54 8.93
CA SER A 190 5.28 -8.54 8.66
C SER A 190 4.65 -9.87 8.23
N VAL A 191 5.45 -10.78 7.65
CA VAL A 191 4.97 -12.10 7.21
C VAL A 191 4.34 -12.91 8.35
N ALA A 192 4.94 -12.86 9.55
CA ALA A 192 4.43 -13.58 10.72
C ALA A 192 3.09 -13.01 11.21
N GLU A 193 2.98 -11.67 11.32
CA GLU A 193 1.76 -10.98 11.73
C GLU A 193 0.63 -11.17 10.71
N ARG A 194 0.96 -11.14 9.42
CA ARG A 194 0.03 -11.43 8.32
C ARG A 194 -0.56 -12.84 8.45
N ASN A 195 0.29 -13.85 8.63
CA ASN A 195 -0.16 -15.23 8.79
C ASN A 195 -1.05 -15.41 10.03
N ALA A 196 -0.73 -14.72 11.13
CA ALA A 196 -1.56 -14.71 12.33
C ALA A 196 -2.94 -14.07 12.06
N LEU A 197 -3.00 -12.94 11.37
CA LEU A 197 -4.26 -12.30 10.98
C LEU A 197 -5.10 -13.17 10.05
N LEU A 198 -4.50 -13.79 9.02
CA LEU A 198 -5.20 -14.70 8.11
C LEU A 198 -5.77 -15.92 8.85
N LYS A 199 -5.10 -16.41 9.88
CA LYS A 199 -5.63 -17.47 10.76
C LYS A 199 -6.87 -16.99 11.51
N ILE A 200 -6.85 -15.78 12.08
CA ILE A 200 -8.00 -15.18 12.76
C ILE A 200 -9.19 -15.01 11.81
N ILE A 201 -8.97 -14.59 10.57
CA ILE A 201 -10.02 -14.48 9.55
C ILE A 201 -10.68 -15.85 9.30
N ARG A 202 -9.88 -16.93 9.15
CA ARG A 202 -10.43 -18.31 8.98
C ARG A 202 -11.20 -18.76 10.22
N GLU A 203 -10.75 -18.43 11.43
CA GLU A 203 -11.45 -18.76 12.67
C GLU A 203 -12.79 -18.01 12.77
N LEU A 204 -12.83 -16.71 12.44
CA LEU A 204 -14.07 -15.93 12.41
C LEU A 204 -15.05 -16.45 11.36
N ARG A 205 -14.56 -16.83 10.18
CA ARG A 205 -15.38 -17.50 9.15
C ARG A 205 -16.02 -18.77 9.70
N SER A 206 -15.23 -19.64 10.36
CA SER A 206 -15.73 -20.89 10.95
C SER A 206 -16.80 -20.66 12.04
N GLN A 207 -16.82 -19.47 12.65
CA GLN A 207 -17.83 -19.01 13.59
C GLN A 207 -19.07 -18.39 12.89
N GLY A 208 -19.14 -18.40 11.56
CA GLY A 208 -20.26 -17.89 10.77
C GLY A 208 -20.24 -16.38 10.53
N VAL A 209 -19.12 -15.69 10.76
CA VAL A 209 -18.96 -14.27 10.40
C VAL A 209 -18.77 -14.16 8.89
N THR A 210 -19.58 -13.33 8.24
CA THR A 210 -19.41 -13.03 6.80
C THR A 210 -18.35 -11.95 6.65
N MET A 211 -17.45 -12.09 5.68
CA MET A 211 -16.39 -11.11 5.44
C MET A 211 -16.28 -10.75 3.96
N VAL A 212 -16.01 -9.46 3.69
CA VAL A 212 -15.55 -8.98 2.39
C VAL A 212 -14.08 -8.60 2.56
N PHE A 213 -13.19 -9.33 1.91
CA PHE A 213 -11.75 -9.21 2.05
C PHE A 213 -11.15 -8.56 0.80
N ILE A 214 -10.56 -7.39 0.96
CA ILE A 214 -9.89 -6.67 -0.12
C ILE A 214 -8.39 -6.77 0.11
N SER A 215 -7.67 -7.31 -0.88
CA SER A 215 -6.22 -7.37 -0.89
C SER A 215 -5.70 -7.28 -2.34
N HIS A 216 -4.53 -6.71 -2.49
CA HIS A 216 -3.76 -6.76 -3.74
C HIS A 216 -2.82 -7.98 -3.75
N ASN A 217 -2.63 -8.66 -2.62
CA ASN A 217 -1.85 -9.89 -2.54
C ASN A 217 -2.74 -11.10 -2.88
N LEU A 218 -2.53 -11.64 -4.09
CA LEU A 218 -3.34 -12.74 -4.60
C LEU A 218 -3.16 -14.06 -3.85
N GLU A 219 -2.00 -14.27 -3.21
CA GLU A 219 -1.77 -15.48 -2.39
C GLU A 219 -2.62 -15.45 -1.13
N GLU A 220 -2.76 -14.28 -0.49
CA GLU A 220 -3.68 -14.11 0.65
C GLU A 220 -5.13 -14.39 0.23
N VAL A 221 -5.56 -13.81 -0.89
CA VAL A 221 -6.90 -14.01 -1.46
C VAL A 221 -7.17 -15.51 -1.64
N LEU A 222 -6.28 -16.22 -2.34
CA LEU A 222 -6.43 -17.66 -2.60
C LEU A 222 -6.37 -18.50 -1.31
N SER A 223 -5.78 -18.00 -0.23
CA SER A 223 -5.62 -18.72 1.03
C SER A 223 -6.82 -18.60 1.99
N VAL A 224 -7.62 -17.52 1.90
CA VAL A 224 -8.68 -17.24 2.89
C VAL A 224 -10.08 -17.14 2.29
N ALA A 225 -10.22 -16.82 1.00
CA ALA A 225 -11.52 -16.62 0.36
C ALA A 225 -12.26 -17.92 0.07
N ASP A 226 -13.58 -17.84 0.03
CA ASP A 226 -14.49 -18.86 -0.52
C ASP A 226 -14.85 -18.53 -1.96
N HIS A 227 -15.10 -17.24 -2.20
CA HIS A 227 -15.45 -16.69 -3.49
C HIS A 227 -14.55 -15.50 -3.83
N VAL A 228 -14.37 -15.27 -5.09
CA VAL A 228 -13.58 -14.14 -5.60
C VAL A 228 -14.40 -13.39 -6.63
N THR A 229 -14.49 -12.07 -6.45
CA THR A 229 -15.03 -11.13 -7.45
C THR A 229 -13.93 -10.19 -7.92
N VAL A 230 -13.68 -10.18 -9.22
CA VAL A 230 -12.67 -9.33 -9.87
C VAL A 230 -13.36 -8.10 -10.43
N LEU A 231 -12.99 -6.93 -9.94
CA LEU A 231 -13.40 -5.64 -10.50
C LEU A 231 -12.37 -5.14 -11.51
N ARG A 232 -12.86 -4.61 -12.64
CA ARG A 232 -12.05 -3.93 -13.65
C ARG A 232 -12.87 -2.83 -14.32
N ASP A 233 -12.29 -1.63 -14.40
CA ASP A 233 -12.88 -0.45 -15.04
C ASP A 233 -14.32 -0.15 -14.57
N GLY A 234 -14.58 -0.39 -13.28
CA GLY A 234 -15.87 -0.15 -12.64
C GLY A 234 -16.93 -1.23 -12.86
N THR A 235 -16.58 -2.37 -13.46
CA THR A 235 -17.48 -3.53 -13.71
C THR A 235 -16.93 -4.81 -13.08
N VAL A 236 -17.79 -5.82 -12.90
CA VAL A 236 -17.36 -7.17 -12.54
C VAL A 236 -16.79 -7.84 -13.80
N ALA A 237 -15.50 -8.11 -13.80
CA ALA A 237 -14.79 -8.78 -14.90
C ALA A 237 -14.84 -10.32 -14.77
N GLY A 238 -15.09 -10.83 -13.57
CA GLY A 238 -15.27 -12.25 -13.28
C GLY A 238 -15.62 -12.47 -11.81
N SER A 239 -16.37 -13.53 -11.54
CA SER A 239 -16.75 -13.96 -10.19
C SER A 239 -16.86 -15.47 -10.17
N GLY A 240 -16.61 -16.11 -9.01
CA GLY A 240 -16.73 -17.56 -8.84
C GLY A 240 -16.10 -18.08 -7.56
N GLN A 241 -16.17 -19.39 -7.33
CA GLN A 241 -15.55 -20.05 -6.19
C GLN A 241 -14.02 -19.96 -6.27
N VAL A 242 -13.33 -19.79 -5.13
CA VAL A 242 -11.88 -19.66 -5.10
C VAL A 242 -11.16 -20.83 -5.77
N ALA A 243 -11.70 -22.04 -5.69
CA ALA A 243 -11.13 -23.24 -6.33
C ALA A 243 -11.05 -23.15 -7.87
N GLU A 244 -11.81 -22.26 -8.50
CA GLU A 244 -11.77 -22.02 -9.94
C GLU A 244 -10.69 -21.02 -10.36
N TRP A 245 -10.02 -20.40 -9.40
CA TRP A 245 -9.06 -19.32 -9.63
C TRP A 245 -7.64 -19.79 -9.36
N THR A 246 -6.77 -19.58 -10.34
CA THR A 246 -5.32 -19.60 -10.14
C THR A 246 -4.79 -18.17 -10.10
N ARG A 247 -3.58 -17.99 -9.61
CA ARG A 247 -2.90 -16.67 -9.61
C ARG A 247 -2.89 -16.05 -11.02
N GLU A 248 -2.57 -16.88 -12.04
CA GLU A 248 -2.49 -16.47 -13.44
C GLU A 248 -3.86 -16.03 -13.98
N ARG A 249 -4.93 -16.79 -13.65
CA ARG A 249 -6.31 -16.45 -14.05
C ARG A 249 -6.74 -15.13 -13.42
N LEU A 250 -6.41 -14.90 -12.13
CA LEU A 250 -6.70 -13.64 -11.44
C LEU A 250 -6.00 -12.47 -12.13
N VAL A 251 -4.68 -12.57 -12.34
CA VAL A 251 -3.89 -11.54 -13.02
C VAL A 251 -4.46 -11.25 -14.41
N ARG A 252 -4.73 -12.29 -15.22
CA ARG A 252 -5.29 -12.13 -16.55
C ARG A 252 -6.65 -11.44 -16.54
N THR A 253 -7.53 -11.79 -15.60
CA THR A 253 -8.87 -11.19 -15.48
C THR A 253 -8.79 -9.73 -15.01
N MET A 254 -7.88 -9.43 -14.08
CA MET A 254 -7.64 -8.06 -13.59
C MET A 254 -7.08 -7.13 -14.68
N LEU A 255 -6.17 -7.63 -15.52
CA LEU A 255 -5.47 -6.83 -16.55
C LEU A 255 -6.27 -6.70 -17.86
N GLY A 256 -7.12 -7.69 -18.22
CA GLY A 256 -7.88 -7.72 -19.46
C GLY A 256 -7.01 -7.77 -20.71
N ASP A 257 -7.47 -7.18 -21.83
CA ASP A 257 -6.74 -7.23 -23.12
C ASP A 257 -5.40 -6.46 -23.12
N LYS A 258 -5.20 -5.54 -22.18
CA LYS A 258 -3.90 -4.89 -21.94
C LYS A 258 -2.83 -5.89 -21.45
N ALA A 259 -3.29 -7.07 -21.02
CA ALA A 259 -2.44 -8.11 -20.44
C ALA A 259 -1.72 -8.99 -21.46
N LYS A 260 -2.07 -8.96 -22.75
CA LYS A 260 -1.44 -9.89 -23.70
C LYS A 260 0.08 -9.70 -23.84
N GLY A 261 0.58 -8.48 -23.60
CA GLY A 261 2.01 -8.21 -23.52
C GLY A 261 2.62 -8.44 -22.12
N LEU A 262 1.91 -8.04 -21.07
CA LEU A 262 2.43 -8.05 -19.70
C LEU A 262 2.28 -9.43 -19.03
N ALA A 263 1.20 -10.17 -19.31
CA ALA A 263 1.01 -11.52 -18.80
C ALA A 263 2.07 -12.48 -19.34
N LYS A 264 2.48 -12.33 -20.60
CA LYS A 264 3.61 -13.09 -21.17
C LYS A 264 4.92 -12.80 -20.42
N GLN A 265 5.12 -11.57 -20.01
CA GLN A 265 6.33 -11.13 -19.31
C GLN A 265 6.34 -11.54 -17.82
N LEU A 266 5.15 -11.58 -17.17
CA LEU A 266 4.98 -11.96 -15.75
C LEU A 266 4.91 -13.48 -15.53
N LEU A 267 4.48 -14.25 -16.55
CA LEU A 267 4.26 -15.70 -16.45
C LEU A 267 5.39 -16.52 -17.08
N GLY A 268 6.37 -15.89 -17.73
CA GLY A 268 7.53 -16.60 -18.31
C GLY A 268 7.18 -17.52 -19.50
N GLU A 269 6.02 -17.34 -20.15
CA GLU A 269 5.66 -18.09 -21.36
C GLU A 269 6.31 -17.43 -22.58
N ASP A 270 7.44 -17.98 -23.02
CA ASP A 270 8.18 -17.60 -24.22
C ASP A 270 7.65 -18.40 -25.42
N ASP A 271 6.69 -17.84 -26.17
CA ASP A 271 6.45 -18.26 -27.55
C ASP A 271 7.34 -17.40 -28.45
N GLY A 272 8.29 -18.05 -29.14
CA GLY A 272 9.34 -17.49 -29.99
C GLY A 272 8.92 -16.55 -31.13
N GLY A 273 8.29 -15.43 -30.78
CA GLY A 273 7.94 -14.34 -31.68
C GLY A 273 8.66 -13.06 -31.27
N GLY A 274 9.73 -12.73 -32.00
CA GLY A 274 10.57 -11.58 -31.72
C GLY A 274 9.84 -10.24 -31.74
N HIS A 275 9.59 -9.73 -30.53
CA HIS A 275 9.61 -8.31 -30.28
C HIS A 275 10.81 -8.09 -29.35
N GLU A 276 11.82 -7.44 -29.87
CA GLU A 276 12.96 -6.95 -29.11
C GLU A 276 12.40 -6.11 -27.94
N ALA A 277 12.45 -6.69 -26.72
CA ALA A 277 12.45 -5.87 -25.52
C ALA A 277 13.57 -4.83 -25.71
N PRO A 278 13.39 -3.55 -25.29
CA PRO A 278 14.48 -2.59 -25.39
C PRO A 278 15.70 -3.25 -24.75
N ALA A 279 16.76 -3.39 -25.55
CA ALA A 279 17.95 -4.15 -25.20
C ALA A 279 18.38 -3.78 -23.79
N ALA A 280 18.34 -4.76 -22.87
CA ALA A 280 18.83 -4.57 -21.52
C ALA A 280 20.26 -4.05 -21.62
N PRO A 281 20.61 -2.90 -21.02
CA PRO A 281 21.99 -2.43 -21.04
C PRO A 281 22.83 -3.51 -20.35
N ALA A 282 23.76 -4.08 -21.10
CA ALA A 282 24.66 -5.11 -20.60
C ALA A 282 25.40 -4.57 -19.36
N ILE A 283 25.49 -5.38 -18.32
CA ILE A 283 26.20 -5.13 -17.07
C ILE A 283 27.64 -4.62 -17.27
N ALA A 284 28.25 -4.97 -18.39
CA ALA A 284 29.55 -4.45 -18.83
C ALA A 284 29.66 -2.91 -18.88
N ARG A 285 28.53 -2.17 -18.78
CA ARG A 285 28.56 -0.69 -18.87
C ARG A 285 28.91 0.03 -17.56
N HIS A 286 28.81 -0.62 -16.41
CA HIS A 286 28.99 0.04 -15.11
C HIS A 286 30.20 -0.47 -14.32
N SER A 287 30.69 -1.70 -14.55
CA SER A 287 31.80 -2.30 -13.80
C SER A 287 33.09 -1.48 -13.85
N ASP A 288 33.34 -0.78 -14.94
CA ASP A 288 34.58 -0.03 -15.17
C ASP A 288 34.50 1.44 -14.72
N LYS A 289 33.31 1.91 -14.29
CA LYS A 289 33.16 3.29 -13.80
C LYS A 289 33.52 3.38 -12.33
N PRO A 290 34.24 4.45 -11.90
CA PRO A 290 34.47 4.68 -10.47
C PRO A 290 33.13 4.86 -9.76
N ALA A 291 33.08 4.38 -8.51
CA ALA A 291 31.87 4.50 -7.69
C ALA A 291 31.54 5.97 -7.40
N ILE A 292 30.25 6.30 -7.49
CA ILE A 292 29.72 7.61 -7.10
C ILE A 292 29.42 7.66 -5.59
N LEU A 293 29.06 6.50 -5.02
CA LEU A 293 28.88 6.30 -3.57
C LEU A 293 29.51 4.97 -3.17
N GLU A 294 30.33 5.00 -2.14
CA GLU A 294 30.81 3.82 -1.42
C GLU A 294 30.50 4.02 0.06
N ALA A 295 29.74 3.12 0.66
CA ALA A 295 29.53 3.07 2.10
C ALA A 295 29.89 1.69 2.60
N THR A 296 30.76 1.63 3.63
CA THR A 296 31.27 0.36 4.17
C THR A 296 31.05 0.29 5.67
N GLY A 297 30.74 -0.93 6.15
CA GLY A 297 30.51 -1.19 7.56
C GLY A 297 29.26 -0.51 8.11
N VAL A 298 28.20 -0.34 7.28
CA VAL A 298 26.99 0.35 7.73
C VAL A 298 26.30 -0.46 8.81
N THR A 299 26.21 0.14 9.99
CA THR A 299 25.65 -0.55 11.19
C THR A 299 24.71 0.38 11.94
N LEU A 300 23.59 -0.15 12.38
CA LEU A 300 22.67 0.44 13.34
C LEU A 300 22.28 -0.64 14.34
N GLU A 301 22.66 -0.48 15.60
CA GLU A 301 22.52 -1.49 16.65
C GLU A 301 21.10 -2.07 16.71
N GLY A 302 21.02 -3.40 16.69
CA GLY A 302 19.77 -4.16 16.75
C GLY A 302 18.94 -4.17 15.46
N LEU A 303 19.36 -3.49 14.37
CA LEU A 303 18.61 -3.40 13.13
C LEU A 303 19.39 -3.83 11.89
N ILE A 304 20.61 -3.32 11.70
CA ILE A 304 21.47 -3.71 10.57
C ILE A 304 22.93 -3.80 11.04
N SER A 305 23.71 -4.71 10.45
CA SER A 305 25.09 -4.96 10.85
C SER A 305 25.99 -5.17 9.64
N ASP A 306 27.08 -4.37 9.59
CA ASP A 306 28.21 -4.53 8.68
C ASP A 306 27.81 -4.65 7.19
N ILE A 307 26.95 -3.76 6.70
CA ILE A 307 26.51 -3.77 5.31
C ILE A 307 27.39 -2.85 4.48
N ASP A 308 27.89 -3.40 3.38
CA ASP A 308 28.61 -2.65 2.35
C ASP A 308 27.70 -2.39 1.15
N ILE A 309 27.73 -1.16 0.64
CA ILE A 309 27.03 -0.78 -0.59
C ILE A 309 27.90 0.14 -1.45
N ILE A 310 27.99 -0.20 -2.72
CA ILE A 310 28.65 0.60 -3.74
C ILE A 310 27.59 0.96 -4.78
N VAL A 311 27.57 2.21 -5.24
CA VAL A 311 26.68 2.67 -6.32
C VAL A 311 27.53 3.39 -7.37
N ARG A 312 27.30 3.07 -8.65
CA ARG A 312 28.03 3.68 -9.76
C ARG A 312 27.17 4.68 -10.52
N PRO A 313 27.77 5.62 -11.25
CA PRO A 313 27.02 6.58 -12.06
C PRO A 313 26.17 5.85 -13.13
N GLY A 314 24.88 6.13 -13.11
CA GLY A 314 23.92 5.51 -14.05
C GLY A 314 23.44 4.13 -13.65
N GLU A 315 23.83 3.63 -12.50
CA GLU A 315 23.43 2.32 -12.00
C GLU A 315 22.15 2.41 -11.17
N VAL A 316 21.29 1.41 -11.31
CA VAL A 316 20.14 1.17 -10.42
C VAL A 316 20.45 -0.05 -9.56
N VAL A 317 20.66 0.16 -8.26
CA VAL A 317 20.88 -0.89 -7.27
C VAL A 317 19.54 -1.18 -6.58
N GLY A 318 19.05 -2.41 -6.70
CA GLY A 318 17.88 -2.89 -5.98
C GLY A 318 18.23 -3.37 -4.58
N LEU A 319 17.40 -3.08 -3.59
CA LEU A 319 17.45 -3.73 -2.28
C LEU A 319 16.32 -4.76 -2.21
N GLY A 320 16.67 -6.04 -2.24
CA GLY A 320 15.76 -7.17 -2.06
C GLY A 320 15.69 -7.58 -0.60
N GLY A 321 14.63 -8.30 -0.22
CA GLY A 321 14.43 -8.82 1.13
C GLY A 321 12.98 -8.73 1.58
N VAL A 322 12.64 -9.49 2.63
CA VAL A 322 11.30 -9.45 3.24
C VAL A 322 11.08 -8.19 4.09
N ALA A 323 9.84 -7.94 4.51
CA ALA A 323 9.56 -6.86 5.46
C ALA A 323 10.38 -7.04 6.75
N GLY A 324 10.99 -5.96 7.22
CA GLY A 324 11.87 -6.01 8.39
C GLY A 324 13.32 -6.44 8.13
N SER A 325 13.69 -6.76 6.88
CA SER A 325 15.08 -7.19 6.55
C SER A 325 16.14 -6.09 6.66
N GLY A 326 15.77 -4.83 6.93
CA GLY A 326 16.71 -3.71 7.09
C GLY A 326 16.85 -2.79 5.87
N ARG A 327 16.12 -3.01 4.77
CA ARG A 327 16.22 -2.20 3.52
C ARG A 327 16.01 -0.70 3.76
N SER A 328 14.85 -0.31 4.30
CA SER A 328 14.53 1.09 4.63
C SER A 328 15.47 1.66 5.69
N THR A 329 15.91 0.82 6.64
CA THR A 329 16.88 1.22 7.66
C THR A 329 18.21 1.58 7.02
N LEU A 330 18.74 0.77 6.10
CA LEU A 330 19.97 1.06 5.36
C LEU A 330 19.86 2.41 4.62
N MET A 331 18.76 2.63 3.91
CA MET A 331 18.54 3.90 3.20
C MET A 331 18.49 5.10 4.15
N ARG A 332 17.81 4.98 5.30
CA ARG A 332 17.76 6.05 6.30
C ARG A 332 19.13 6.34 6.93
N CYS A 333 19.95 5.30 7.15
CA CYS A 333 21.33 5.48 7.60
C CYS A 333 22.14 6.29 6.58
N LEU A 334 22.12 5.91 5.31
CA LEU A 334 22.81 6.60 4.23
C LEU A 334 22.32 8.05 4.03
N ALA A 335 21.04 8.30 4.28
CA ALA A 335 20.41 9.61 4.19
C ALA A 335 20.60 10.48 5.46
N GLY A 336 21.29 9.99 6.50
CA GLY A 336 21.47 10.70 7.76
C GLY A 336 20.20 10.87 8.60
N ALA A 337 19.16 10.08 8.32
CA ALA A 337 17.91 10.05 9.08
C ALA A 337 18.01 9.18 10.35
N GLU A 338 19.11 8.42 10.50
CA GLU A 338 19.44 7.61 11.68
C GLU A 338 20.77 8.10 12.29
N PRO A 339 20.74 9.09 13.18
CA PRO A 339 21.97 9.74 13.70
C PRO A 339 22.90 8.82 14.50
N SER A 340 22.36 7.72 15.06
CA SER A 340 23.10 6.71 15.82
C SER A 340 23.80 5.67 14.94
N SER A 341 23.53 5.67 13.63
CA SER A 341 24.19 4.75 12.69
C SER A 341 25.68 5.07 12.53
N GLN A 342 26.43 4.06 12.14
CA GLN A 342 27.88 4.13 11.93
C GLN A 342 28.25 3.53 10.58
N GLY A 343 29.40 3.93 10.06
CA GLY A 343 29.96 3.45 8.81
C GLY A 343 31.03 4.43 8.29
N THR A 344 31.62 4.08 7.17
CA THR A 344 32.49 5.01 6.41
C THR A 344 31.86 5.28 5.05
N MET A 345 32.07 6.49 4.53
CA MET A 345 31.43 6.91 3.29
C MET A 345 32.42 7.65 2.39
N ARG A 346 32.36 7.34 1.09
CA ARG A 346 33.05 8.09 0.03
C ARG A 346 32.04 8.48 -1.02
N VAL A 347 32.13 9.70 -1.52
CA VAL A 347 31.32 10.22 -2.64
C VAL A 347 32.27 10.76 -3.69
N ASP A 348 32.08 10.36 -4.95
CA ASP A 348 33.00 10.64 -6.05
C ASP A 348 34.47 10.32 -5.69
N GLY A 349 34.70 9.19 -5.00
CA GLY A 349 36.01 8.74 -4.53
C GLY A 349 36.61 9.53 -3.36
N LYS A 350 35.96 10.61 -2.89
CA LYS A 350 36.44 11.44 -1.76
C LYS A 350 35.78 10.96 -0.47
N ALA A 351 36.58 10.77 0.58
CA ALA A 351 36.04 10.49 1.92
C ALA A 351 35.22 11.69 2.41
N VAL A 352 34.00 11.43 2.87
CA VAL A 352 33.08 12.40 3.45
C VAL A 352 32.70 11.99 4.87
N SER A 353 32.30 12.93 5.71
CA SER A 353 31.80 12.61 7.05
C SER A 353 30.54 11.76 6.96
N TRP A 354 30.43 10.74 7.82
CA TRP A 354 29.21 9.95 7.95
C TRP A 354 28.02 10.86 8.27
N PRO A 355 26.90 10.78 7.52
CA PRO A 355 25.78 11.69 7.71
C PRO A 355 25.03 11.38 9.00
N ARG A 356 25.00 12.35 9.93
CA ARG A 356 24.21 12.30 11.17
C ARG A 356 22.97 13.18 11.13
N ALA A 357 22.73 13.82 9.99
CA ALA A 357 21.57 14.63 9.69
C ALA A 357 21.31 14.63 8.19
N VAL A 358 20.05 14.78 7.81
CA VAL A 358 19.61 14.74 6.40
C VAL A 358 20.27 15.83 5.57
N ASP A 359 20.48 17.03 6.13
CA ASP A 359 21.15 18.13 5.42
C ASP A 359 22.61 17.81 5.10
N THR A 360 23.29 17.02 5.92
CA THR A 360 24.65 16.55 5.65
C THR A 360 24.67 15.56 4.47
N ALA A 361 23.72 14.63 4.41
CA ALA A 361 23.58 13.73 3.27
C ALA A 361 23.26 14.49 1.98
N LEU A 362 22.36 15.46 2.03
CA LEU A 362 22.02 16.32 0.88
C LEU A 362 23.25 17.12 0.38
N ARG A 363 24.05 17.70 1.26
CA ARG A 363 25.30 18.39 0.88
C ARG A 363 26.31 17.44 0.23
N ASN A 364 26.29 16.17 0.58
CA ASN A 364 27.08 15.13 -0.07
C ASN A 364 26.43 14.63 -1.37
N GLY A 365 25.30 15.19 -1.79
CA GLY A 365 24.59 14.82 -3.00
C GLY A 365 23.74 13.55 -2.87
N ILE A 366 23.39 13.13 -1.66
CA ILE A 366 22.53 11.95 -1.39
C ILE A 366 21.14 12.43 -1.02
N ALA A 367 20.14 12.04 -1.79
CA ALA A 367 18.75 12.42 -1.62
C ALA A 367 17.88 11.20 -1.29
N LEU A 368 16.97 11.33 -0.32
CA LEU A 368 16.01 10.29 0.06
C LEU A 368 14.61 10.66 -0.42
N ILE A 369 13.95 9.72 -1.08
CA ILE A 369 12.52 9.69 -1.31
C ILE A 369 11.94 8.72 -0.28
N PRO A 370 11.26 9.22 0.77
CA PRO A 370 10.83 8.39 1.89
C PRO A 370 9.57 7.58 1.56
N GLU A 371 9.42 6.43 2.24
CA GLU A 371 8.22 5.59 2.18
C GLU A 371 6.95 6.36 2.60
N ASP A 372 7.00 7.05 3.74
CA ASP A 372 5.89 7.89 4.22
C ASP A 372 5.95 9.29 3.61
N ARG A 373 5.36 9.41 2.41
CA ARG A 373 5.29 10.68 1.69
C ARG A 373 4.47 11.75 2.39
N LYS A 374 3.48 11.35 3.21
CA LYS A 374 2.56 12.30 3.85
C LYS A 374 3.19 12.98 5.06
N ASN A 375 3.96 12.26 5.86
CA ASN A 375 4.57 12.79 7.08
C ASN A 375 6.02 13.23 6.88
N HIS A 376 6.76 12.58 5.98
CA HIS A 376 8.20 12.82 5.79
C HIS A 376 8.56 13.38 4.41
N GLY A 377 7.66 13.30 3.44
CA GLY A 377 7.94 13.67 2.06
C GLY A 377 7.38 15.04 1.65
N LEU A 378 6.11 15.31 1.93
CA LEU A 378 5.38 16.48 1.44
C LEU A 378 4.82 17.32 2.57
N VAL A 379 4.74 18.62 2.36
CA VAL A 379 3.93 19.52 3.17
C VAL A 379 2.53 19.59 2.52
N LEU A 380 1.60 18.77 3.01
CA LEU A 380 0.33 18.49 2.36
C LEU A 380 -0.52 19.72 2.07
N ARG A 381 -0.51 20.74 2.96
CA ARG A 381 -1.26 22.00 2.80
C ARG A 381 -0.62 22.98 1.83
N MET A 382 0.65 22.79 1.47
CA MET A 382 1.33 23.62 0.49
C MET A 382 0.97 23.19 -0.94
N ARG A 383 1.09 24.11 -1.87
CA ARG A 383 0.85 23.86 -3.30
C ARG A 383 1.87 22.87 -3.85
N ALA A 384 1.53 22.19 -4.94
CA ALA A 384 2.43 21.27 -5.62
C ALA A 384 3.76 21.95 -5.97
N MET A 385 3.71 23.15 -6.56
CA MET A 385 4.92 23.90 -6.92
C MET A 385 5.77 24.27 -5.72
N ASP A 386 5.20 24.65 -4.58
CA ASP A 386 5.97 24.96 -3.38
C ASP A 386 6.69 23.71 -2.86
N ASN A 387 6.05 22.55 -2.92
CA ASN A 387 6.66 21.26 -2.55
C ASN A 387 7.81 20.86 -3.46
N ILE A 388 7.73 21.16 -4.75
CA ILE A 388 8.82 20.90 -5.71
C ILE A 388 9.99 21.85 -5.43
N ALA A 389 9.71 23.15 -5.27
CA ALA A 389 10.74 24.18 -5.06
C ALA A 389 11.50 24.05 -3.74
N MET A 390 10.95 23.31 -2.74
CA MET A 390 11.59 23.14 -1.42
C MET A 390 13.02 22.59 -1.47
N ALA A 391 13.39 21.85 -2.52
CA ALA A 391 14.76 21.34 -2.66
C ALA A 391 15.77 22.48 -2.85
N ASN A 392 15.39 23.53 -3.56
CA ASN A 392 16.27 24.67 -3.80
C ASN A 392 15.50 25.95 -4.17
N PHE A 393 14.97 26.64 -3.19
CA PHE A 393 14.33 27.94 -3.40
C PHE A 393 15.25 28.99 -4.03
N GLY A 394 16.56 28.84 -3.87
CA GLY A 394 17.53 29.77 -4.45
C GLY A 394 17.45 29.88 -5.98
N ARG A 395 17.07 28.80 -6.68
CA ARG A 395 16.91 28.81 -8.13
C ARG A 395 15.71 29.60 -8.64
N VAL A 396 14.69 29.77 -7.82
CA VAL A 396 13.45 30.48 -8.18
C VAL A 396 13.24 31.78 -7.39
N SER A 397 14.14 32.08 -6.46
CA SER A 397 14.16 33.35 -5.76
C SER A 397 15.04 34.36 -6.47
N ARG A 398 14.60 35.60 -6.50
CA ARG A 398 15.39 36.73 -6.94
C ARG A 398 15.46 37.77 -5.82
N TRP A 399 16.64 38.08 -5.34
CA TRP A 399 16.85 39.01 -4.22
C TRP A 399 16.10 38.57 -2.93
N GLY A 400 15.92 37.26 -2.73
CA GLY A 400 15.20 36.72 -1.58
C GLY A 400 13.67 36.68 -1.75
N TRP A 401 13.13 37.16 -2.86
CA TRP A 401 11.69 37.13 -3.17
C TRP A 401 11.37 35.94 -4.07
N LEU A 402 10.30 35.21 -3.74
CA LEU A 402 9.73 34.14 -4.57
C LEU A 402 8.66 34.72 -5.48
N SER A 403 8.67 34.36 -6.75
CA SER A 403 7.64 34.73 -7.72
C SER A 403 6.87 33.50 -8.15
N ASP A 404 5.58 33.45 -7.85
CA ASP A 404 4.66 32.37 -8.27
C ASP A 404 4.69 32.14 -9.77
N ARG A 405 4.75 33.22 -10.55
CA ARG A 405 4.81 33.13 -12.01
C ARG A 405 6.13 32.46 -12.44
N HIS A 406 7.26 32.91 -11.88
CA HIS A 406 8.56 32.37 -12.25
C HIS A 406 8.70 30.91 -11.83
N MET A 407 8.22 30.53 -10.63
CA MET A 407 8.18 29.13 -10.17
C MET A 407 7.36 28.27 -11.13
N ARG A 408 6.12 28.70 -11.45
CA ARG A 408 5.22 27.97 -12.34
C ARG A 408 5.80 27.81 -13.74
N ASP A 409 6.35 28.88 -14.34
CA ASP A 409 6.94 28.86 -15.67
C ASP A 409 8.17 27.96 -15.72
N TYR A 410 8.97 27.93 -14.63
CA TYR A 410 10.14 27.07 -14.54
C TYR A 410 9.76 25.60 -14.39
N GLU A 411 8.84 25.29 -13.48
CA GLU A 411 8.45 23.90 -13.18
C GLU A 411 7.62 23.28 -14.31
N ALA A 412 6.79 24.07 -14.99
CA ALA A 412 6.01 23.59 -16.14
C ALA A 412 6.89 23.03 -17.26
N GLN A 413 8.19 23.39 -17.31
CA GLN A 413 9.12 22.91 -18.32
C GLN A 413 9.54 21.44 -18.10
N PHE A 414 9.44 20.92 -16.86
CA PHE A 414 9.96 19.57 -16.56
C PHE A 414 8.99 18.65 -15.82
N VAL A 415 7.92 19.17 -15.20
CA VAL A 415 6.99 18.29 -14.43
C VAL A 415 6.28 17.29 -15.34
N GLY A 416 6.11 17.60 -16.62
CA GLY A 416 5.60 16.69 -17.63
C GLY A 416 6.47 15.44 -17.82
N ASP A 417 7.78 15.54 -17.62
CA ASP A 417 8.72 14.42 -17.70
C ASP A 417 8.42 13.35 -16.63
N PHE A 418 7.77 13.75 -15.53
CA PHE A 418 7.33 12.87 -14.45
C PHE A 418 5.85 12.47 -14.58
N GLY A 419 5.19 12.80 -15.72
CA GLY A 419 3.77 12.54 -15.92
C GLY A 419 2.86 13.36 -15.02
N PHE A 420 3.31 14.53 -14.54
CA PHE A 420 2.51 15.45 -13.73
C PHE A 420 1.93 16.56 -14.60
N ASP A 421 0.62 16.84 -14.43
CA ASP A 421 -0.07 17.90 -15.19
C ASP A 421 0.34 19.30 -14.68
N PRO A 422 0.99 20.13 -15.50
CA PRO A 422 1.39 21.50 -15.12
C PRO A 422 0.23 22.38 -14.66
N ALA A 423 -1.00 22.14 -15.14
CA ALA A 423 -2.18 22.89 -14.72
C ALA A 423 -2.49 22.72 -13.22
N ARG A 424 -2.00 21.64 -12.60
CA ARG A 424 -2.20 21.31 -11.18
C ARG A 424 -1.11 21.81 -10.25
N LEU A 425 -0.09 22.51 -10.74
CA LEU A 425 0.99 23.09 -9.92
C LEU A 425 0.50 24.00 -8.79
N GLY A 426 -0.62 24.70 -8.99
CA GLY A 426 -1.25 25.56 -7.96
C GLY A 426 -2.10 24.79 -6.93
N ALA A 427 -2.36 23.50 -7.11
CA ALA A 427 -3.22 22.73 -6.22
C ALA A 427 -2.49 22.34 -4.91
N PRO A 428 -3.16 22.33 -3.74
CA PRO A 428 -2.59 21.79 -2.52
C PRO A 428 -2.26 20.31 -2.68
N ALA A 429 -1.11 19.87 -2.14
CA ALA A 429 -0.64 18.50 -2.31
C ALA A 429 -1.61 17.46 -1.71
N GLU A 430 -2.37 17.78 -0.67
CA GLU A 430 -3.41 16.92 -0.08
C GLU A 430 -4.56 16.58 -1.03
N THR A 431 -4.82 17.41 -2.05
CA THR A 431 -5.89 17.19 -3.04
C THR A 431 -5.46 16.30 -4.21
N LEU A 432 -4.20 15.92 -4.26
CA LEU A 432 -3.62 15.11 -5.31
C LEU A 432 -3.75 13.61 -4.99
N SER A 433 -3.90 12.79 -6.04
CA SER A 433 -3.82 11.32 -5.89
C SER A 433 -2.44 10.89 -5.41
N GLY A 434 -2.35 9.69 -4.81
CA GLY A 434 -1.09 9.13 -4.34
C GLY A 434 0.01 9.09 -5.40
N GLY A 435 -0.32 8.70 -6.63
CA GLY A 435 0.62 8.72 -7.75
C GLY A 435 1.13 10.13 -8.07
N ASN A 436 0.25 11.14 -8.09
CA ASN A 436 0.66 12.53 -8.32
C ASN A 436 1.51 13.09 -7.17
N GLN A 437 1.22 12.73 -5.92
CA GLN A 437 2.06 13.08 -4.77
C GLN A 437 3.48 12.50 -4.90
N GLN A 438 3.60 11.25 -5.36
CA GLN A 438 4.90 10.62 -5.59
C GLN A 438 5.68 11.28 -6.74
N LYS A 439 4.98 11.66 -7.80
CA LYS A 439 5.57 12.41 -8.92
C LYS A 439 6.14 13.77 -8.48
N LEU A 440 5.51 14.45 -7.51
CA LEU A 440 6.05 15.68 -6.93
C LEU A 440 7.37 15.43 -6.21
N LEU A 441 7.48 14.33 -5.44
CA LEU A 441 8.72 13.98 -4.74
C LEU A 441 9.86 13.69 -5.71
N LEU A 442 9.58 13.05 -6.84
CA LEU A 442 10.56 12.84 -7.89
C LEU A 442 10.94 14.15 -8.58
N ALA A 443 9.94 14.96 -8.98
CA ALA A 443 10.15 16.23 -9.67
C ALA A 443 10.97 17.23 -8.83
N ARG A 444 10.87 17.19 -7.50
CA ARG A 444 11.68 18.00 -6.56
C ARG A 444 13.16 17.92 -6.86
N TRP A 445 13.66 16.72 -7.17
CA TRP A 445 15.11 16.50 -7.41
C TRP A 445 15.58 16.97 -8.79
N ARG A 446 14.69 17.53 -9.61
CA ARG A 446 15.08 18.26 -10.83
C ARG A 446 15.64 19.65 -10.53
N TYR A 447 15.27 20.25 -9.39
CA TYR A 447 15.84 21.53 -8.95
C TYR A 447 17.32 21.42 -8.60
N GLU A 448 17.68 20.31 -7.98
CA GLU A 448 19.07 20.03 -7.60
C GLU A 448 19.33 18.54 -7.82
N THR A 449 19.94 18.22 -8.97
CA THR A 449 20.18 16.84 -9.35
C THR A 449 21.18 16.22 -8.38
N PRO A 450 20.76 15.28 -7.51
CA PRO A 450 21.66 14.63 -6.57
C PRO A 450 22.64 13.70 -7.29
N ARG A 451 23.70 13.29 -6.60
CA ARG A 451 24.59 12.22 -7.05
C ARG A 451 23.93 10.86 -6.95
N VAL A 452 23.19 10.65 -5.85
CA VAL A 452 22.48 9.40 -5.57
C VAL A 452 21.08 9.71 -5.07
N ILE A 453 20.09 8.98 -5.62
CA ILE A 453 18.71 8.95 -5.14
C ILE A 453 18.49 7.61 -4.42
N LEU A 454 18.05 7.69 -3.17
CA LEU A 454 17.57 6.57 -2.37
C LEU A 454 16.04 6.58 -2.43
N ALA A 455 15.43 5.63 -3.11
CA ALA A 455 13.96 5.56 -3.32
C ALA A 455 13.38 4.43 -2.47
N ASP A 456 12.81 4.79 -1.32
CA ASP A 456 12.21 3.85 -0.37
C ASP A 456 10.71 3.71 -0.64
N GLU A 457 10.28 2.52 -1.06
CA GLU A 457 8.89 2.19 -1.42
C GLU A 457 8.24 3.22 -2.38
N PRO A 458 8.92 3.59 -3.51
CA PRO A 458 8.48 4.70 -4.35
C PRO A 458 7.14 4.45 -5.05
N THR A 459 6.69 3.21 -5.12
CA THR A 459 5.46 2.77 -5.80
C THR A 459 4.33 2.42 -4.83
N ARG A 460 4.58 2.53 -3.51
CA ARG A 460 3.58 2.15 -2.49
C ARG A 460 2.34 3.03 -2.54
N GLY A 461 1.16 2.39 -2.64
CA GLY A 461 -0.13 3.08 -2.63
C GLY A 461 -0.38 3.98 -3.84
N VAL A 462 0.20 3.64 -4.99
CA VAL A 462 -0.07 4.28 -6.28
C VAL A 462 -0.78 3.29 -7.22
N ASP A 463 -1.46 3.82 -8.24
CA ASP A 463 -2.08 2.98 -9.26
C ASP A 463 -1.05 2.40 -10.25
N VAL A 464 -1.45 1.33 -10.97
CA VAL A 464 -0.54 0.61 -11.88
C VAL A 464 0.06 1.50 -12.97
N GLY A 465 -0.72 2.45 -13.50
CA GLY A 465 -0.21 3.39 -14.53
C GLY A 465 0.82 4.35 -13.95
N ALA A 466 0.54 4.94 -12.78
CA ALA A 466 1.48 5.82 -12.09
C ALA A 466 2.74 5.06 -11.62
N LYS A 467 2.60 3.78 -11.24
CA LYS A 467 3.71 2.92 -10.85
C LYS A 467 4.76 2.80 -11.97
N GLU A 468 4.31 2.48 -13.18
CA GLU A 468 5.20 2.37 -14.34
C GLU A 468 5.91 3.70 -14.64
N GLU A 469 5.18 4.83 -14.62
CA GLU A 469 5.76 6.16 -14.84
C GLU A 469 6.80 6.54 -13.78
N ILE A 470 6.58 6.16 -12.51
CA ILE A 470 7.53 6.36 -11.40
C ILE A 470 8.81 5.56 -11.63
N LEU A 471 8.68 4.26 -11.96
CA LEU A 471 9.84 3.39 -12.23
C LEU A 471 10.63 3.87 -13.46
N GLN A 472 9.95 4.30 -14.52
CA GLN A 472 10.57 4.90 -15.69
C GLN A 472 11.28 6.22 -15.34
N SER A 473 10.73 7.01 -14.42
CA SER A 473 11.35 8.26 -13.96
C SER A 473 12.64 8.00 -13.19
N LEU A 474 12.66 6.98 -12.32
CA LEU A 474 13.88 6.54 -11.64
C LEU A 474 14.93 6.03 -12.62
N ARG A 475 14.51 5.26 -13.64
CA ARG A 475 15.44 4.82 -14.70
C ARG A 475 16.01 6.01 -15.49
N ARG A 476 15.19 7.02 -15.83
CA ARG A 476 15.67 8.25 -16.48
C ARG A 476 16.68 9.03 -15.63
N PHE A 477 16.54 9.08 -14.30
CA PHE A 477 17.59 9.64 -13.45
C PHE A 477 18.90 8.86 -13.61
N ALA A 478 18.84 7.53 -13.63
CA ALA A 478 20.03 6.69 -13.83
C ALA A 478 20.64 6.93 -15.23
N ASP A 479 19.83 6.96 -16.29
CA ASP A 479 20.31 7.21 -17.66
C ASP A 479 21.00 8.57 -17.80
N ASN A 480 20.67 9.55 -16.94
CA ASN A 480 21.34 10.84 -16.83
C ASN A 480 22.56 10.84 -15.88
N GLY A 481 23.03 9.68 -15.44
CA GLY A 481 24.25 9.51 -14.67
C GLY A 481 24.08 9.58 -13.15
N VAL A 482 22.85 9.71 -12.63
CA VAL A 482 22.56 9.63 -11.20
C VAL A 482 22.62 8.18 -10.74
N GLY A 483 23.22 7.89 -9.59
CA GLY A 483 23.10 6.58 -8.95
C GLY A 483 21.72 6.43 -8.32
N VAL A 484 21.04 5.32 -8.50
CA VAL A 484 19.73 5.05 -7.92
C VAL A 484 19.79 3.82 -7.03
N VAL A 485 19.28 3.93 -5.79
CA VAL A 485 19.06 2.78 -4.92
C VAL A 485 17.55 2.68 -4.69
N ILE A 486 16.94 1.54 -5.01
CA ILE A 486 15.50 1.32 -4.85
C ILE A 486 15.22 0.16 -3.89
N ALA A 487 14.32 0.38 -2.92
CA ALA A 487 13.68 -0.67 -2.16
C ALA A 487 12.19 -0.69 -2.47
N SER A 488 11.61 -1.87 -2.65
CA SER A 488 10.17 -2.07 -2.77
C SER A 488 9.75 -3.36 -2.08
N SER A 489 8.60 -3.34 -1.43
CA SER A 489 7.94 -4.54 -0.92
C SER A 489 7.40 -5.41 -2.06
N GLU A 490 7.13 -4.80 -3.23
CA GLU A 490 6.86 -5.49 -4.47
C GLU A 490 8.19 -5.75 -5.19
N LEU A 491 8.76 -6.94 -5.01
CA LEU A 491 10.07 -7.30 -5.57
C LEU A 491 10.10 -7.27 -7.09
N GLU A 492 8.95 -7.36 -7.73
CA GLU A 492 8.77 -7.18 -9.18
C GLU A 492 9.27 -5.81 -9.64
N ASP A 493 9.06 -4.75 -8.85
CA ASP A 493 9.52 -3.40 -9.15
C ASP A 493 11.04 -3.33 -9.16
N VAL A 494 11.66 -3.94 -8.14
CA VAL A 494 13.11 -4.04 -8.03
C VAL A 494 13.66 -4.85 -9.20
N SER A 495 13.09 -6.03 -9.46
CA SER A 495 13.47 -6.90 -10.58
C SER A 495 13.41 -6.18 -11.94
N MET A 496 12.37 -5.36 -12.13
CA MET A 496 12.11 -4.67 -13.40
C MET A 496 13.22 -3.68 -13.77
N ILE A 497 13.66 -2.84 -12.84
CA ILE A 497 14.56 -1.71 -13.17
C ILE A 497 15.99 -1.86 -12.63
N ALA A 498 16.26 -2.74 -11.67
CA ALA A 498 17.58 -2.87 -11.08
C ALA A 498 18.60 -3.52 -12.02
N ASP A 499 19.82 -2.99 -12.04
CA ASP A 499 20.98 -3.56 -12.73
C ASP A 499 21.64 -4.67 -11.88
N ARG A 500 21.53 -4.58 -10.56
CA ARG A 500 21.84 -5.64 -9.58
C ARG A 500 21.00 -5.47 -8.32
N VAL A 501 20.84 -6.54 -7.58
CA VAL A 501 20.03 -6.58 -6.34
C VAL A 501 20.90 -7.04 -5.18
N LEU A 502 20.95 -6.23 -4.13
CA LEU A 502 21.51 -6.59 -2.83
C LEU A 502 20.37 -7.18 -1.99
N VAL A 503 20.43 -8.46 -1.67
CA VAL A 503 19.40 -9.14 -0.87
C VAL A 503 19.77 -9.04 0.59
N LEU A 504 18.91 -8.39 1.38
CA LEU A 504 19.06 -8.28 2.82
C LEU A 504 18.16 -9.28 3.53
N ALA A 505 18.69 -9.89 4.59
CA ALA A 505 17.98 -10.81 5.48
C ALA A 505 18.37 -10.47 6.92
N GLU A 506 17.40 -10.29 7.82
CA GLU A 506 17.60 -10.04 9.26
C GLU A 506 18.70 -9.01 9.61
N GLY A 507 18.82 -7.97 8.78
CA GLY A 507 19.77 -6.88 9.01
C GLY A 507 21.19 -7.10 8.48
N PHE A 508 21.45 -8.15 7.70
CA PHE A 508 22.75 -8.37 7.04
C PHE A 508 22.60 -8.57 5.52
N LEU A 509 23.69 -8.41 4.77
CA LEU A 509 23.73 -8.66 3.33
C LEU A 509 23.87 -10.16 3.07
N ALA A 510 22.76 -10.79 2.65
CA ALA A 510 22.74 -12.21 2.35
C ALA A 510 23.38 -12.54 0.98
N LYS A 511 23.06 -11.79 -0.07
CA LYS A 511 23.53 -12.06 -1.44
C LYS A 511 23.52 -10.82 -2.30
N GLU A 512 24.44 -10.77 -3.25
CA GLU A 512 24.38 -9.88 -4.40
C GLU A 512 23.99 -10.68 -5.64
N LEU A 513 22.92 -10.25 -6.33
CA LEU A 513 22.42 -10.84 -7.56
C LEU A 513 22.59 -9.83 -8.68
N VAL A 514 23.24 -10.22 -9.75
CA VAL A 514 23.56 -9.33 -10.86
C VAL A 514 22.68 -9.66 -12.05
N ARG A 515 22.09 -8.64 -12.66
CA ARG A 515 21.23 -8.78 -13.84
C ARG A 515 22.05 -9.27 -15.02
N GLY A 516 21.62 -10.36 -15.63
CA GLY A 516 22.15 -10.89 -16.87
C GLY A 516 21.43 -10.30 -18.12
N SER A 517 21.21 -11.13 -19.11
CA SER A 517 20.36 -10.79 -20.26
C SER A 517 18.86 -10.65 -19.89
N ARG A 518 18.47 -11.15 -18.73
CA ARG A 518 17.12 -11.08 -18.17
C ARG A 518 17.13 -10.37 -16.82
N PRO A 519 15.99 -9.78 -16.38
CA PRO A 519 15.81 -9.28 -15.01
C PRO A 519 16.16 -10.35 -13.96
N VAL A 520 16.61 -9.92 -12.78
CA VAL A 520 16.84 -10.83 -11.64
C VAL A 520 15.49 -11.43 -11.25
N PRO A 521 15.32 -12.77 -11.27
CA PRO A 521 14.02 -13.37 -10.97
C PRO A 521 13.61 -13.16 -9.50
N VAL A 522 12.35 -12.83 -9.25
CA VAL A 522 11.83 -12.59 -7.89
C VAL A 522 12.02 -13.79 -6.97
N HIS A 523 11.84 -15.03 -7.47
CA HIS A 523 12.05 -16.24 -6.68
C HIS A 523 13.50 -16.39 -6.22
N GLU A 524 14.48 -15.94 -7.01
CA GLU A 524 15.89 -15.96 -6.64
C GLU A 524 16.19 -14.94 -5.54
N ILE A 525 15.59 -13.73 -5.61
CA ILE A 525 15.66 -12.75 -4.52
C ILE A 525 15.08 -13.33 -3.23
N LEU A 526 13.91 -13.95 -3.31
CA LEU A 526 13.23 -14.55 -2.15
C LEU A 526 14.02 -15.72 -1.54
N SER A 527 14.71 -16.52 -2.36
CA SER A 527 15.48 -17.68 -1.84
C SER A 527 16.57 -17.26 -0.84
N PHE A 528 17.16 -16.07 -0.99
CA PHE A 528 18.16 -15.52 -0.08
C PHE A 528 17.57 -14.60 1.00
N ALA A 529 16.34 -14.10 0.80
CA ALA A 529 15.71 -13.20 1.75
C ALA A 529 15.25 -13.84 3.06
N PHE A 530 15.23 -15.17 3.12
CA PHE A 530 14.85 -15.95 4.30
C PHE A 530 16.06 -16.57 5.04
N ALA A 531 17.29 -16.21 4.68
CA ALA A 531 18.47 -16.64 5.40
C ALA A 531 18.45 -16.11 6.85
N THR A 532 18.72 -16.98 7.84
CA THR A 532 18.67 -16.61 9.27
C THR A 532 20.03 -16.25 9.84
N SER A 533 21.12 -16.57 9.11
CA SER A 533 22.48 -16.18 9.52
C SER A 533 23.43 -16.03 8.32
N PRO A 534 24.51 -15.26 8.46
CA PRO A 534 25.57 -15.18 7.45
C PRO A 534 26.20 -16.53 7.11
N ASP A 535 26.27 -17.47 8.08
CA ASP A 535 26.87 -18.78 7.91
C ASP A 535 26.02 -19.71 7.02
N GLU A 536 24.68 -19.60 7.05
CA GLU A 536 23.79 -20.32 6.14
C GLU A 536 24.03 -19.95 4.68
N VAL A 537 24.31 -18.67 4.44
CA VAL A 537 24.63 -18.16 3.09
C VAL A 537 25.98 -18.70 2.61
N ALA A 538 26.95 -18.86 3.49
CA ALA A 538 28.26 -19.43 3.17
C ALA A 538 28.16 -20.92 2.80
N GLY A 539 27.27 -21.67 3.46
CA GLY A 539 27.01 -23.10 3.18
C GLY A 539 26.36 -23.35 1.81
N GLN A 540 25.52 -22.43 1.32
CA GLN A 540 24.88 -22.50 -0.01
C GLN A 540 25.83 -22.17 -1.18
N ARG A 541 27.05 -21.67 -0.90
CA ARG A 541 28.09 -21.44 -1.92
C ARG A 541 28.87 -22.69 -2.31
N SER A 542 28.74 -23.77 -1.54
CA SER A 542 29.50 -25.03 -1.71
C SER A 542 28.63 -26.23 -2.16
N ALA A 543 27.34 -26.03 -2.42
CA ALA A 543 26.43 -27.00 -3.01
C ALA A 543 25.95 -26.53 -4.39
#